data_398b0a867faf3fbdf87d65d0e2730e62
#
_entry.id   398b0a867faf3fbdf87d65d0e2730e62
#
_cell.length_a   1.000
_cell.length_b   1.000
_cell.length_c   1.000
_cell.angle_alpha   90.00
_cell.angle_beta   90.00
_cell.angle_gamma   90.00
#
_symmetry.space_group_name_H-M   'P 1'
#
loop_
_entity.id
_entity.type
_entity.pdbx_description
1 polymer ?
#
loop_
_entity_poly.entity_id
_entity_poly.type
_entity_poly.pdbx_seq_one_letter_code
_entity_poly.pdbx_strand_id
1 'polypeptide(L)'
;MNRFARFAASALALSLVPAMLMGCGKKETAASSDLDYIKQKGTLVVGITDFAPMDYQDADGSWIGFDADLAKAFAESLGVEVQFQTIEWDNKVMELDGKTIDVVWNGMTLTDEVTSSMACSNAYCNNAQVVILPADKAADYGTVDSLSGLRFAVESGSAGMAQAEEKGLMYTDVVDQATALLEVKSGTADAAIIDSLMAGAMVGEGTNYADLAIGPVLNAETGEQYGVGFRKGSDAAAALNEFFRQQWESGALQALAEQYGVQAALIEQK
;
A
#
# COMPACT_ATOMS: atom_id res chain seq x y z
N MET A 1 26.48 -60.79 -62.81
CA MET A 1 27.71 -61.62 -62.83
C MET A 1 28.46 -61.38 -61.52
N ASN A 2 28.60 -62.51 -60.80
CA ASN A 2 29.63 -62.83 -59.81
C ASN A 2 29.88 -61.99 -58.58
N ARG A 3 29.52 -62.53 -57.42
CA ARG A 3 30.20 -63.47 -56.52
C ARG A 3 31.27 -62.78 -55.66
N PHE A 4 31.45 -62.93 -54.39
CA PHE A 4 31.35 -63.86 -53.28
C PHE A 4 31.67 -63.06 -52.01
N ALA A 5 30.99 -63.17 -50.98
CA ALA A 5 31.13 -63.97 -49.74
C ALA A 5 32.55 -64.09 -49.14
N ARG A 6 32.65 -63.70 -47.81
CA ARG A 6 33.18 -64.53 -46.71
C ARG A 6 33.43 -63.70 -45.44
N PHE A 7 32.70 -64.01 -44.45
CA PHE A 7 32.99 -64.56 -43.11
C PHE A 7 34.35 -64.22 -42.46
N ALA A 8 34.28 -63.64 -41.24
CA ALA A 8 34.92 -64.09 -40.00
C ALA A 8 34.69 -63.02 -38.95
N ALA A 9 33.90 -63.22 -37.92
CA ALA A 9 34.16 -63.92 -36.65
C ALA A 9 34.84 -63.06 -35.60
N SER A 10 34.00 -62.66 -34.59
CA SER A 10 34.28 -62.64 -33.14
C SER A 10 35.45 -61.86 -32.59
N ALA A 11 35.13 -60.80 -31.80
CA ALA A 11 35.72 -60.62 -30.48
C ALA A 11 34.80 -59.76 -29.61
N LEU A 12 34.19 -60.40 -28.62
CA LEU A 12 33.38 -59.84 -27.55
C LEU A 12 34.33 -59.16 -26.57
N ALA A 13 34.39 -57.84 -26.56
CA ALA A 13 35.05 -57.08 -25.51
C ALA A 13 33.97 -56.46 -24.61
N LEU A 14 33.81 -57.10 -23.47
CA LEU A 14 32.92 -56.62 -22.35
C LEU A 14 33.65 -55.48 -21.69
N SER A 15 33.31 -54.21 -22.02
CA SER A 15 33.75 -53.04 -21.29
C SER A 15 32.70 -52.66 -20.28
N LEU A 16 33.00 -52.93 -18.99
CA LEU A 16 32.29 -52.37 -17.84
C LEU A 16 32.40 -50.84 -17.88
N VAL A 17 31.30 -50.16 -18.12
CA VAL A 17 31.15 -48.71 -17.89
C VAL A 17 30.70 -48.55 -16.45
N PRO A 18 31.46 -47.86 -15.57
CA PRO A 18 30.95 -47.50 -14.28
C PRO A 18 29.88 -46.39 -14.47
N ALA A 19 28.65 -46.72 -14.13
CA ALA A 19 27.57 -45.72 -14.02
C ALA A 19 27.91 -44.74 -12.88
N MET A 20 28.48 -43.59 -13.23
CA MET A 20 28.50 -42.44 -12.32
C MET A 20 27.05 -41.97 -12.18
N LEU A 21 26.44 -42.29 -11.05
CA LEU A 21 25.26 -41.64 -10.53
C LEU A 21 25.62 -40.17 -10.25
N MET A 22 25.53 -39.32 -11.29
CA MET A 22 25.37 -37.87 -11.07
C MET A 22 24.02 -37.67 -10.41
N GLY A 23 24.04 -37.61 -9.08
CA GLY A 23 22.95 -37.08 -8.31
C GLY A 23 22.69 -35.63 -8.74
N CYS A 24 21.66 -35.40 -9.57
CA CYS A 24 21.04 -34.11 -9.69
C CYS A 24 20.44 -33.76 -8.32
N GLY A 25 21.26 -33.20 -7.45
CA GLY A 25 20.76 -32.37 -6.38
C GLY A 25 19.97 -31.25 -7.06
N LYS A 26 18.65 -31.33 -7.00
CA LYS A 26 17.85 -30.12 -7.17
C LYS A 26 18.41 -29.12 -6.17
N LYS A 27 19.22 -28.16 -6.64
CA LYS A 27 19.29 -26.87 -5.95
C LYS A 27 17.85 -26.41 -5.91
N GLU A 28 17.24 -26.41 -4.73
CA GLU A 28 16.15 -25.52 -4.47
C GLU A 28 16.66 -24.15 -4.88
N THR A 29 16.15 -23.64 -6.00
CA THR A 29 16.32 -22.23 -6.33
C THR A 29 15.68 -21.50 -5.16
N ALA A 30 16.52 -20.94 -4.29
CA ALA A 30 16.05 -19.98 -3.31
C ALA A 30 15.09 -19.04 -4.06
N ALA A 31 13.90 -18.87 -3.55
CA ALA A 31 12.96 -17.90 -4.12
C ALA A 31 13.76 -16.60 -4.32
N SER A 32 13.78 -16.07 -5.54
CA SER A 32 14.54 -14.85 -5.82
C SER A 32 14.02 -13.77 -4.87
N SER A 33 14.93 -13.15 -4.11
CA SER A 33 14.61 -12.04 -3.23
C SER A 33 13.83 -10.97 -4.00
N ASP A 34 12.72 -10.54 -3.45
CA ASP A 34 11.91 -9.48 -4.05
C ASP A 34 12.65 -8.14 -4.02
N LEU A 35 13.41 -7.91 -2.96
CA LEU A 35 14.31 -6.76 -2.84
C LEU A 35 15.40 -6.77 -3.92
N ASP A 36 16.00 -7.93 -4.21
CA ASP A 36 16.96 -8.08 -5.30
C ASP A 36 16.32 -7.82 -6.67
N TYR A 37 15.08 -8.26 -6.87
CA TYR A 37 14.32 -7.97 -8.09
C TYR A 37 14.14 -6.45 -8.28
N ILE A 38 13.73 -5.71 -7.24
CA ILE A 38 13.57 -4.26 -7.27
C ILE A 38 14.91 -3.59 -7.60
N LYS A 39 16.00 -3.99 -6.93
CA LYS A 39 17.35 -3.45 -7.16
C LYS A 39 17.85 -3.73 -8.58
N GLN A 40 17.67 -4.94 -9.11
CA GLN A 40 18.08 -5.30 -10.46
C GLN A 40 17.27 -4.57 -11.54
N LYS A 41 15.98 -4.36 -11.29
CA LYS A 41 15.11 -3.57 -12.15
C LYS A 41 15.52 -2.10 -12.19
N GLY A 42 16.12 -1.59 -11.11
CA GLY A 42 16.58 -0.21 -10.98
C GLY A 42 15.47 0.80 -10.66
N THR A 43 14.26 0.32 -10.35
CA THR A 43 13.12 1.17 -10.01
C THR A 43 12.29 0.57 -8.88
N LEU A 44 11.74 1.43 -8.01
CA LEU A 44 10.70 1.12 -7.05
C LEU A 44 9.39 1.75 -7.54
N VAL A 45 8.43 0.93 -7.97
CA VAL A 45 7.11 1.39 -8.41
C VAL A 45 6.16 1.39 -7.22
N VAL A 46 5.69 2.58 -6.83
CA VAL A 46 4.84 2.82 -5.67
C VAL A 46 3.40 2.99 -6.13
N GLY A 47 2.50 2.13 -5.67
CA GLY A 47 1.07 2.24 -5.90
C GLY A 47 0.43 3.21 -4.91
N ILE A 48 -0.27 4.22 -5.42
CA ILE A 48 -0.86 5.34 -4.66
C ILE A 48 -2.23 5.73 -5.19
N THR A 49 -2.98 6.50 -4.37
CA THR A 49 -4.13 7.34 -4.77
C THR A 49 -3.85 8.79 -4.38
N ASP A 50 -4.71 9.74 -4.77
CA ASP A 50 -4.63 11.14 -4.29
C ASP A 50 -5.10 11.20 -2.82
N PHE A 51 -4.16 11.37 -1.91
CA PHE A 51 -4.38 11.24 -0.47
C PHE A 51 -3.50 12.22 0.33
N ALA A 52 -3.84 13.53 0.32
CA ALA A 52 -3.13 14.50 1.16
C ALA A 52 -3.37 14.23 2.66
N PRO A 53 -2.35 14.39 3.53
CA PRO A 53 -1.01 14.88 3.26
C PRO A 53 0.02 13.79 2.98
N MET A 54 -0.43 12.55 2.72
CA MET A 54 0.46 11.39 2.53
C MET A 54 1.04 11.36 1.10
N ASP A 55 0.18 11.39 0.09
CA ASP A 55 0.55 11.41 -1.34
C ASP A 55 -0.38 12.33 -2.11
N TYR A 56 0.13 13.38 -2.69
CA TYR A 56 -0.63 14.32 -3.51
C TYR A 56 0.28 15.04 -4.50
N GLN A 57 -0.30 15.67 -5.51
CA GLN A 57 0.47 16.40 -6.49
C GLN A 57 0.63 17.87 -6.10
N ASP A 58 1.84 18.39 -6.27
CA ASP A 58 2.10 19.83 -6.23
C ASP A 58 1.64 20.55 -7.52
N ALA A 59 1.89 21.85 -7.59
CA ALA A 59 1.49 22.67 -8.73
C ALA A 59 2.17 22.26 -10.06
N ASP A 60 3.31 21.58 -9.98
CA ASP A 60 4.08 21.11 -11.14
C ASP A 60 3.71 19.67 -11.53
N GLY A 61 2.78 19.04 -10.79
CA GLY A 61 2.34 17.67 -10.98
C GLY A 61 3.29 16.62 -10.41
N SER A 62 4.25 17.04 -9.59
CA SER A 62 5.14 16.11 -8.87
C SER A 62 4.45 15.55 -7.64
N TRP A 63 4.58 14.24 -7.42
CA TRP A 63 4.08 13.62 -6.20
C TRP A 63 4.91 14.05 -4.99
N ILE A 64 4.24 14.60 -3.99
CA ILE A 64 4.78 15.02 -2.69
C ILE A 64 3.88 14.52 -1.57
N GLY A 65 4.32 14.67 -0.34
CA GLY A 65 3.60 14.21 0.84
C GLY A 65 4.48 13.38 1.75
N PHE A 66 3.96 13.05 2.91
CA PHE A 66 4.73 12.32 3.92
C PHE A 66 5.17 10.94 3.39
N ASP A 67 4.25 10.18 2.81
CA ASP A 67 4.54 8.85 2.26
C ASP A 67 5.35 8.94 0.96
N ALA A 68 4.99 9.88 0.07
CA ALA A 68 5.72 10.08 -1.18
C ALA A 68 7.20 10.42 -0.94
N ASP A 69 7.51 11.29 0.01
CA ASP A 69 8.89 11.69 0.29
C ASP A 69 9.66 10.59 1.04
N LEU A 70 9.00 9.81 1.92
CA LEU A 70 9.59 8.59 2.50
C LEU A 70 9.89 7.54 1.44
N ALA A 71 8.99 7.33 0.47
CA ALA A 71 9.19 6.39 -0.62
C ALA A 71 10.37 6.79 -1.52
N LYS A 72 10.53 8.09 -1.80
CA LYS A 72 11.72 8.63 -2.50
C LYS A 72 13.00 8.35 -1.73
N ALA A 73 13.02 8.65 -0.42
CA ALA A 73 14.18 8.43 0.43
C ALA A 73 14.51 6.93 0.56
N PHE A 74 13.51 6.06 0.63
CA PHE A 74 13.73 4.62 0.64
C PHE A 74 14.31 4.12 -0.68
N ALA A 75 13.75 4.55 -1.84
CA ALA A 75 14.29 4.20 -3.15
C ALA A 75 15.76 4.66 -3.30
N GLU A 76 16.09 5.87 -2.86
CA GLU A 76 17.46 6.38 -2.84
C GLU A 76 18.38 5.50 -1.99
N SER A 77 17.93 5.06 -0.81
CA SER A 77 18.68 4.16 0.07
C SER A 77 18.98 2.80 -0.57
N LEU A 78 18.11 2.34 -1.48
CA LEU A 78 18.29 1.12 -2.26
C LEU A 78 19.15 1.32 -3.51
N GLY A 79 19.44 2.56 -3.91
CA GLY A 79 20.13 2.93 -5.14
C GLY A 79 19.27 2.74 -6.41
N VAL A 80 17.96 2.92 -6.30
CA VAL A 80 16.99 2.79 -7.41
C VAL A 80 16.19 4.09 -7.59
N GLU A 81 15.57 4.27 -8.76
CA GLU A 81 14.64 5.36 -9.02
C GLU A 81 13.26 5.02 -8.45
N VAL A 82 12.53 6.04 -7.95
CA VAL A 82 11.13 5.90 -7.56
C VAL A 82 10.21 6.24 -8.74
N GLN A 83 9.14 5.48 -8.91
CA GLN A 83 8.06 5.78 -9.84
C GLN A 83 6.73 5.65 -9.08
N PHE A 84 5.88 6.67 -9.20
CA PHE A 84 4.54 6.64 -8.61
C PHE A 84 3.53 6.23 -9.68
N GLN A 85 2.67 5.28 -9.32
CA GLN A 85 1.59 4.79 -10.17
C GLN A 85 0.27 4.91 -9.42
N THR A 86 -0.63 5.72 -9.95
CA THR A 86 -2.01 5.76 -9.46
C THR A 86 -2.68 4.43 -9.76
N ILE A 87 -3.30 3.83 -8.75
CA ILE A 87 -4.01 2.56 -8.83
C ILE A 87 -5.47 2.73 -8.38
N GLU A 88 -6.32 1.80 -8.77
CA GLU A 88 -7.61 1.58 -8.12
C GLU A 88 -7.34 0.89 -6.78
N TRP A 89 -7.73 1.51 -5.66
CA TRP A 89 -7.34 1.03 -4.32
C TRP A 89 -7.78 -0.41 -4.04
N ASP A 90 -8.95 -0.79 -4.53
CA ASP A 90 -9.47 -2.16 -4.42
C ASP A 90 -8.58 -3.20 -5.13
N ASN A 91 -7.82 -2.78 -6.14
CA ASN A 91 -6.94 -3.65 -6.92
C ASN A 91 -5.51 -3.77 -6.35
N LYS A 92 -5.18 -3.14 -5.23
CA LYS A 92 -3.82 -3.05 -4.67
C LYS A 92 -3.08 -4.40 -4.54
N VAL A 93 -3.77 -5.45 -4.09
CA VAL A 93 -3.18 -6.80 -3.98
C VAL A 93 -2.88 -7.39 -5.36
N MET A 94 -3.83 -7.25 -6.29
CA MET A 94 -3.68 -7.75 -7.66
C MET A 94 -2.53 -7.05 -8.40
N GLU A 95 -2.37 -5.73 -8.21
CA GLU A 95 -1.28 -4.94 -8.79
C GLU A 95 0.09 -5.37 -8.23
N LEU A 96 0.19 -5.66 -6.93
CA LEU A 96 1.40 -6.22 -6.32
C LEU A 96 1.74 -7.60 -6.89
N ASP A 97 0.77 -8.51 -6.93
CA ASP A 97 0.96 -9.88 -7.41
C ASP A 97 1.30 -9.91 -8.90
N GLY A 98 0.69 -9.01 -9.67
CA GLY A 98 0.96 -8.79 -11.09
C GLY A 98 2.31 -8.13 -11.39
N LYS A 99 3.00 -7.61 -10.37
CA LYS A 99 4.25 -6.83 -10.50
C LYS A 99 4.12 -5.56 -11.33
N THR A 100 2.92 -5.00 -11.40
CA THR A 100 2.65 -3.67 -11.96
C THR A 100 3.20 -2.61 -11.03
N ILE A 101 3.07 -2.85 -9.71
CA ILE A 101 3.69 -2.08 -8.65
C ILE A 101 4.59 -3.00 -7.80
N ASP A 102 5.52 -2.40 -7.05
CA ASP A 102 6.41 -3.12 -6.13
C ASP A 102 5.96 -2.99 -4.69
N VAL A 103 5.28 -1.91 -4.38
CA VAL A 103 4.89 -1.52 -3.03
C VAL A 103 3.59 -0.72 -3.08
N VAL A 104 2.72 -0.93 -2.09
CA VAL A 104 1.57 -0.06 -1.78
C VAL A 104 1.98 0.81 -0.60
N TRP A 105 2.08 2.12 -0.83
CA TRP A 105 2.50 3.06 0.20
C TRP A 105 1.67 4.34 0.09
N ASN A 106 0.57 4.43 0.82
CA ASN A 106 -0.45 5.48 0.66
C ASN A 106 -1.38 5.50 1.90
N GLY A 107 -0.80 5.68 3.10
CA GLY A 107 -1.59 5.65 4.32
C GLY A 107 -2.41 4.36 4.47
N MET A 108 -1.83 3.21 4.10
CA MET A 108 -2.57 1.96 4.06
C MET A 108 -2.86 1.41 5.45
N THR A 109 -4.13 1.32 5.82
CA THR A 109 -4.55 0.71 7.09
C THR A 109 -4.18 -0.78 7.15
N LEU A 110 -3.51 -1.20 8.22
CA LEU A 110 -3.12 -2.57 8.49
C LEU A 110 -4.32 -3.40 8.99
N THR A 111 -5.27 -3.67 8.10
CA THR A 111 -6.40 -4.56 8.39
C THR A 111 -5.97 -6.04 8.39
N ASP A 112 -6.82 -6.94 8.91
CA ASP A 112 -6.59 -8.39 8.84
C ASP A 112 -6.48 -8.88 7.39
N GLU A 113 -7.25 -8.31 6.47
CA GLU A 113 -7.20 -8.61 5.04
C GLU A 113 -5.83 -8.21 4.46
N VAL A 114 -5.39 -6.99 4.69
CA VAL A 114 -4.09 -6.46 4.23
C VAL A 114 -2.94 -7.31 4.77
N THR A 115 -2.90 -7.53 6.09
CA THR A 115 -1.80 -8.27 6.74
C THR A 115 -1.76 -9.75 6.36
N SER A 116 -2.91 -10.34 6.00
CA SER A 116 -2.96 -11.72 5.49
C SER A 116 -2.56 -11.85 4.02
N SER A 117 -2.70 -10.77 3.23
CA SER A 117 -2.48 -10.77 1.77
C SER A 117 -1.11 -10.24 1.36
N MET A 118 -0.46 -9.43 2.18
CA MET A 118 0.81 -8.74 1.89
C MET A 118 1.89 -9.06 2.94
N ALA A 119 3.14 -8.76 2.60
CA ALA A 119 4.22 -8.59 3.57
C ALA A 119 4.25 -7.12 3.98
N CYS A 120 3.78 -6.83 5.19
CA CYS A 120 3.64 -5.47 5.68
C CYS A 120 4.85 -5.01 6.49
N SER A 121 5.13 -3.71 6.44
CA SER A 121 6.06 -3.05 7.35
C SER A 121 5.53 -3.02 8.78
N ASN A 122 6.37 -2.57 9.72
CA ASN A 122 5.90 -2.05 11.00
C ASN A 122 4.91 -0.90 10.77
N ALA A 123 3.98 -0.73 11.72
CA ALA A 123 3.13 0.46 11.72
C ALA A 123 3.96 1.73 11.93
N TYR A 124 3.65 2.80 11.19
CA TYR A 124 4.39 4.05 11.28
C TYR A 124 3.55 5.27 11.68
N CYS A 125 2.22 5.23 11.47
CA CYS A 125 1.28 6.28 11.91
C CYS A 125 0.01 5.66 12.50
N ASN A 126 -0.58 6.34 13.49
CA ASN A 126 -1.93 6.06 13.95
C ASN A 126 -2.95 6.77 13.06
N ASN A 127 -4.13 6.18 12.91
CA ASN A 127 -5.24 6.73 12.14
C ASN A 127 -6.59 6.36 12.78
N ALA A 128 -7.66 6.93 12.24
CA ALA A 128 -9.04 6.56 12.51
C ALA A 128 -9.92 6.87 11.28
N GLN A 129 -11.07 6.22 11.17
CA GLN A 129 -12.08 6.55 10.17
C GLN A 129 -13.02 7.60 10.72
N VAL A 130 -13.21 8.70 10.00
CA VAL A 130 -14.05 9.81 10.41
C VAL A 130 -15.12 10.12 9.36
N VAL A 131 -16.25 10.62 9.84
CA VAL A 131 -17.33 11.09 8.97
C VAL A 131 -17.09 12.54 8.59
N ILE A 132 -17.28 12.88 7.32
CA ILE A 132 -17.26 14.24 6.82
C ILE A 132 -18.69 14.64 6.42
N LEU A 133 -19.09 15.82 6.85
CA LEU A 133 -20.43 16.36 6.67
C LEU A 133 -20.37 17.80 6.18
N PRO A 134 -21.42 18.33 5.50
CA PRO A 134 -21.57 19.77 5.35
C PRO A 134 -21.56 20.46 6.72
N ALA A 135 -20.80 21.55 6.87
CA ALA A 135 -20.58 22.22 8.16
C ALA A 135 -21.87 22.71 8.80
N ASP A 136 -22.84 23.13 7.99
CA ASP A 136 -24.14 23.58 8.45
C ASP A 136 -25.06 22.47 8.98
N LYS A 137 -24.74 21.21 8.70
CA LYS A 137 -25.49 20.02 9.15
C LYS A 137 -24.77 19.20 10.21
N ALA A 138 -23.46 19.39 10.40
CA ALA A 138 -22.63 18.56 11.27
C ALA A 138 -23.17 18.46 12.72
N ALA A 139 -23.82 19.52 13.25
CA ALA A 139 -24.39 19.52 14.59
C ALA A 139 -25.54 18.50 14.78
N ASP A 140 -26.23 18.13 13.71
CA ASP A 140 -27.35 17.18 13.76
C ASP A 140 -26.87 15.72 13.79
N TYR A 141 -25.59 15.49 13.44
CA TYR A 141 -24.98 14.16 13.23
C TYR A 141 -23.77 13.93 14.14
N GLY A 142 -23.85 14.34 15.40
CA GLY A 142 -22.75 14.27 16.36
C GLY A 142 -22.43 12.87 16.91
N THR A 143 -23.24 11.85 16.59
CA THR A 143 -23.03 10.46 17.05
C THR A 143 -23.20 9.47 15.91
N VAL A 144 -22.60 8.28 16.03
CA VAL A 144 -22.73 7.22 15.03
C VAL A 144 -24.19 6.82 14.80
N ASP A 145 -24.99 6.76 15.85
CA ASP A 145 -26.43 6.41 15.75
C ASP A 145 -27.23 7.42 14.93
N SER A 146 -26.82 8.70 14.91
CA SER A 146 -27.49 9.75 14.15
C SER A 146 -27.24 9.66 12.62
N LEU A 147 -26.27 8.87 12.17
CA LEU A 147 -25.87 8.75 10.78
C LEU A 147 -26.84 7.92 9.91
N SER A 148 -27.80 7.25 10.53
CA SER A 148 -28.77 6.41 9.84
C SER A 148 -29.57 7.21 8.79
N GLY A 149 -29.63 6.64 7.57
CA GLY A 149 -30.37 7.25 6.46
C GLY A 149 -29.57 8.21 5.59
N LEU A 150 -28.32 8.56 5.97
CA LEU A 150 -27.41 9.29 5.10
C LEU A 150 -26.84 8.37 4.03
N ARG A 151 -26.55 8.95 2.86
CA ARG A 151 -25.81 8.30 1.77
C ARG A 151 -24.36 8.77 1.81
N PHE A 152 -23.48 7.82 1.99
CA PHE A 152 -22.06 8.09 2.11
C PHE A 152 -21.33 7.91 0.77
N ALA A 153 -20.30 8.72 0.52
CA ALA A 153 -19.27 8.43 -0.46
C ALA A 153 -18.07 7.83 0.28
N VAL A 154 -17.55 6.70 -0.19
CA VAL A 154 -16.41 6.01 0.40
C VAL A 154 -15.50 5.46 -0.70
N GLU A 155 -14.18 5.45 -0.48
CA GLU A 155 -13.24 4.87 -1.43
C GLU A 155 -13.40 3.34 -1.47
N SER A 156 -13.50 2.78 -2.68
CA SER A 156 -13.65 1.34 -2.89
C SER A 156 -12.48 0.56 -2.30
N GLY A 157 -12.77 -0.51 -1.55
CA GLY A 157 -11.75 -1.37 -0.91
C GLY A 157 -10.95 -0.70 0.22
N SER A 158 -11.44 0.44 0.75
CA SER A 158 -10.83 1.16 1.87
C SER A 158 -11.27 0.66 3.24
N ALA A 159 -10.56 1.06 4.29
CA ALA A 159 -10.98 0.85 5.67
C ALA A 159 -12.28 1.61 5.97
N GLY A 160 -12.49 2.77 5.33
CA GLY A 160 -13.75 3.53 5.42
C GLY A 160 -14.95 2.75 4.88
N MET A 161 -14.78 2.04 3.75
CA MET A 161 -15.83 1.16 3.22
C MET A 161 -16.14 0.02 4.20
N ALA A 162 -15.13 -0.62 4.77
CA ALA A 162 -15.33 -1.66 5.78
C ALA A 162 -16.09 -1.14 7.02
N GLN A 163 -15.83 0.12 7.46
CA GLN A 163 -16.57 0.75 8.54
C GLN A 163 -18.04 1.06 8.15
N ALA A 164 -18.30 1.46 6.90
CA ALA A 164 -19.65 1.64 6.41
C ALA A 164 -20.45 0.33 6.43
N GLU A 165 -19.83 -0.76 5.99
CA GLU A 165 -20.44 -2.10 5.99
C GLU A 165 -20.71 -2.61 7.41
N GLU A 166 -19.72 -2.51 8.30
CA GLU A 166 -19.84 -2.93 9.71
C GLU A 166 -21.01 -2.24 10.42
N LYS A 167 -21.21 -0.95 10.12
CA LYS A 167 -22.26 -0.14 10.76
C LYS A 167 -23.58 -0.11 10.00
N GLY A 168 -23.65 -0.83 8.87
CA GLY A 168 -24.86 -0.90 8.04
C GLY A 168 -25.25 0.45 7.43
N LEU A 169 -24.30 1.32 7.14
CA LEU A 169 -24.50 2.61 6.50
C LEU A 169 -24.69 2.42 4.98
N MET A 170 -25.56 3.24 4.39
CA MET A 170 -25.75 3.24 2.94
C MET A 170 -24.63 4.03 2.27
N TYR A 171 -23.92 3.43 1.32
CA TYR A 171 -22.83 4.09 0.65
C TYR A 171 -22.83 3.87 -0.88
N THR A 172 -22.09 4.74 -1.55
CA THR A 172 -21.64 4.59 -2.94
C THR A 172 -20.12 4.65 -2.92
N ASP A 173 -19.47 3.68 -3.54
CA ASP A 173 -18.03 3.62 -3.71
C ASP A 173 -17.55 4.62 -4.77
N VAL A 174 -16.41 5.23 -4.49
CA VAL A 174 -15.69 6.17 -5.35
C VAL A 174 -14.24 5.73 -5.52
N VAL A 175 -13.52 6.37 -6.45
CA VAL A 175 -12.17 5.93 -6.82
C VAL A 175 -11.11 6.24 -5.76
N ASP A 176 -11.29 7.32 -4.98
CA ASP A 176 -10.39 7.77 -3.94
C ASP A 176 -11.12 8.65 -2.90
N GLN A 177 -10.45 8.93 -1.78
CA GLN A 177 -11.01 9.75 -0.69
C GLN A 177 -11.16 11.22 -1.09
N ALA A 178 -10.31 11.74 -1.98
CA ALA A 178 -10.44 13.11 -2.50
C ALA A 178 -11.76 13.26 -3.29
N THR A 179 -12.12 12.26 -4.09
CA THR A 179 -13.41 12.19 -4.77
C THR A 179 -14.58 12.12 -3.77
N ALA A 180 -14.43 11.36 -2.68
CA ALA A 180 -15.48 11.32 -1.63
C ALA A 180 -15.76 12.70 -1.03
N LEU A 181 -14.72 13.52 -0.78
CA LEU A 181 -14.87 14.91 -0.33
C LEU A 181 -15.59 15.78 -1.37
N LEU A 182 -15.29 15.60 -2.67
CA LEU A 182 -15.97 16.33 -3.75
C LEU A 182 -17.45 15.96 -3.86
N GLU A 183 -17.82 14.69 -3.66
CA GLU A 183 -19.21 14.23 -3.66
C GLU A 183 -20.03 14.91 -2.54
N VAL A 184 -19.45 15.06 -1.33
CA VAL A 184 -20.11 15.79 -0.25
C VAL A 184 -20.22 17.29 -0.57
N LYS A 185 -19.13 17.90 -1.04
CA LYS A 185 -19.11 19.33 -1.38
C LYS A 185 -20.10 19.68 -2.49
N SER A 186 -20.30 18.81 -3.47
CA SER A 186 -21.26 19.00 -4.56
C SER A 186 -22.70 18.69 -4.16
N GLY A 187 -22.91 18.03 -3.01
CA GLY A 187 -24.24 17.58 -2.54
C GLY A 187 -24.74 16.30 -3.21
N THR A 188 -23.87 15.56 -3.92
CA THR A 188 -24.17 14.25 -4.52
C THR A 188 -24.27 13.18 -3.43
N ALA A 189 -23.39 13.25 -2.43
CA ALA A 189 -23.45 12.47 -1.19
C ALA A 189 -23.86 13.36 0.00
N ASP A 190 -24.50 12.75 0.99
CA ASP A 190 -24.88 13.44 2.22
C ASP A 190 -23.70 13.58 3.19
N ALA A 191 -22.77 12.59 3.15
CA ALA A 191 -21.56 12.49 3.97
C ALA A 191 -20.48 11.68 3.25
N ALA A 192 -19.25 11.70 3.79
CA ALA A 192 -18.18 10.78 3.40
C ALA A 192 -17.58 10.10 4.62
N ILE A 193 -16.89 8.98 4.40
CA ILE A 193 -16.02 8.34 5.39
C ILE A 193 -14.62 8.36 4.81
N ILE A 194 -13.69 9.01 5.52
CA ILE A 194 -12.28 9.12 5.13
C ILE A 194 -11.37 8.97 6.35
N ASP A 195 -10.08 8.86 6.08
CA ASP A 195 -9.04 8.82 7.09
C ASP A 195 -8.91 10.15 7.84
N SER A 196 -8.68 10.06 9.15
CA SER A 196 -8.58 11.23 10.03
C SER A 196 -7.42 12.15 9.69
N LEU A 197 -6.30 11.62 9.16
CA LEU A 197 -5.16 12.42 8.73
C LEU A 197 -5.49 13.26 7.49
N MET A 198 -6.21 12.69 6.52
CA MET A 198 -6.72 13.46 5.38
C MET A 198 -7.74 14.49 5.82
N ALA A 199 -8.67 14.11 6.68
CA ALA A 199 -9.68 15.03 7.21
C ALA A 199 -9.02 16.24 7.90
N GLY A 200 -8.00 16.00 8.73
CA GLY A 200 -7.26 17.07 9.43
C GLY A 200 -6.50 18.01 8.49
N ALA A 201 -6.05 17.53 7.35
CA ALA A 201 -5.32 18.32 6.36
C ALA A 201 -6.25 19.08 5.40
N MET A 202 -7.40 18.50 5.04
CA MET A 202 -8.22 18.96 3.93
C MET A 202 -9.52 19.66 4.33
N VAL A 203 -10.05 19.41 5.54
CA VAL A 203 -11.39 19.83 5.96
C VAL A 203 -11.33 20.92 7.04
N GLY A 204 -12.17 21.95 6.91
CA GLY A 204 -12.32 23.03 7.88
C GLY A 204 -11.77 24.38 7.43
N GLU A 205 -11.84 25.35 8.32
CA GLU A 205 -11.45 26.73 8.02
C GLU A 205 -10.00 26.83 7.53
N GLY A 206 -9.79 27.57 6.46
CA GLY A 206 -8.48 27.76 5.83
C GLY A 206 -8.07 26.69 4.83
N THR A 207 -8.90 25.67 4.61
CA THR A 207 -8.66 24.59 3.65
C THR A 207 -9.53 24.72 2.40
N ASN A 208 -9.34 23.81 1.44
CA ASN A 208 -10.16 23.72 0.22
C ASN A 208 -11.60 23.28 0.51
N TYR A 209 -11.87 22.73 1.68
CA TYR A 209 -13.16 22.23 2.14
C TYR A 209 -13.61 22.93 3.43
N ALA A 210 -13.53 24.28 3.45
CA ALA A 210 -13.97 25.09 4.57
C ALA A 210 -15.48 25.03 4.85
N ASP A 211 -16.26 24.58 3.90
CA ASP A 211 -17.70 24.32 3.95
C ASP A 211 -18.09 22.95 4.46
N LEU A 212 -17.08 22.09 4.73
CA LEU A 212 -17.24 20.78 5.34
C LEU A 212 -16.73 20.78 6.80
N ALA A 213 -17.16 19.79 7.57
CA ALA A 213 -16.77 19.59 8.95
C ALA A 213 -16.51 18.12 9.24
N ILE A 214 -15.60 17.86 10.18
CA ILE A 214 -15.30 16.53 10.71
C ILE A 214 -16.38 16.19 11.74
N GLY A 215 -17.07 15.10 11.52
CA GLY A 215 -18.10 14.52 12.37
C GLY A 215 -17.58 13.40 13.27
N PRO A 216 -18.43 12.39 13.59
CA PRO A 216 -18.04 11.29 14.47
C PRO A 216 -16.87 10.46 13.95
N VAL A 217 -16.05 9.95 14.89
CA VAL A 217 -15.07 8.89 14.64
C VAL A 217 -15.78 7.55 14.70
N LEU A 218 -15.63 6.72 13.67
CA LEU A 218 -16.37 5.46 13.55
C LEU A 218 -15.73 4.31 14.33
N ASN A 219 -14.40 4.33 14.50
CA ASN A 219 -13.61 3.27 15.12
C ASN A 219 -12.74 3.77 16.30
N ALA A 220 -13.25 4.73 17.07
CA ALA A 220 -12.53 5.36 18.18
C ALA A 220 -11.99 4.36 19.23
N GLU A 221 -12.67 3.22 19.43
CA GLU A 221 -12.30 2.22 20.44
C GLU A 221 -11.18 1.29 19.99
N THR A 222 -11.04 1.05 18.69
CA THR A 222 -10.06 0.08 18.14
C THR A 222 -8.78 0.75 17.67
N GLY A 223 -8.90 1.98 17.16
CA GLY A 223 -7.83 2.67 16.47
C GLY A 223 -7.43 1.96 15.17
N GLU A 224 -6.69 2.64 14.35
CA GLU A 224 -6.08 2.09 13.14
C GLU A 224 -4.62 2.51 13.06
N GLN A 225 -3.85 1.77 12.28
CA GLN A 225 -2.45 2.08 12.04
C GLN A 225 -2.12 1.91 10.56
N TYR A 226 -1.30 2.82 10.05
CA TYR A 226 -0.76 2.70 8.71
C TYR A 226 0.49 1.84 8.67
N GLY A 227 0.60 1.08 7.61
CA GLY A 227 1.79 0.34 7.22
C GLY A 227 1.96 0.36 5.71
N VAL A 228 3.07 -0.19 5.25
CA VAL A 228 3.44 -0.29 3.83
C VAL A 228 3.37 -1.74 3.40
N GLY A 229 2.75 -2.02 2.26
CA GLY A 229 2.51 -3.37 1.77
C GLY A 229 3.39 -3.75 0.58
N PHE A 230 4.07 -4.88 0.69
CA PHE A 230 4.81 -5.52 -0.39
C PHE A 230 4.15 -6.84 -0.77
N ARG A 231 4.57 -7.45 -1.89
CA ARG A 231 4.14 -8.80 -2.27
C ARG A 231 4.25 -9.78 -1.11
N LYS A 232 3.31 -10.67 -0.99
CA LYS A 232 3.32 -11.67 0.10
C LYS A 232 4.62 -12.45 0.11
N GLY A 233 5.29 -12.46 1.27
CA GLY A 233 6.60 -13.11 1.45
C GLY A 233 7.79 -12.32 0.93
N SER A 234 7.60 -11.04 0.56
CA SER A 234 8.68 -10.13 0.18
C SER A 234 9.60 -9.85 1.35
N ASP A 235 10.90 -9.85 1.12
CA ASP A 235 11.94 -9.45 2.06
C ASP A 235 12.14 -7.92 2.11
N ALA A 236 11.51 -7.18 1.18
CA ALA A 236 11.58 -5.72 1.14
C ALA A 236 10.93 -5.05 2.36
N ALA A 237 9.91 -5.69 2.97
CA ALA A 237 9.29 -5.19 4.20
C ALA A 237 10.29 -5.10 5.38
N ALA A 238 11.17 -6.10 5.52
CA ALA A 238 12.22 -6.07 6.54
C ALA A 238 13.26 -4.97 6.26
N ALA A 239 13.62 -4.76 4.99
CA ALA A 239 14.52 -3.67 4.60
C ALA A 239 13.91 -2.30 4.88
N LEU A 240 12.59 -2.13 4.65
CA LEU A 240 11.89 -0.90 4.97
C LEU A 240 11.81 -0.65 6.49
N ASN A 241 11.58 -1.69 7.30
CA ASN A 241 11.59 -1.54 8.76
C ASN A 241 12.94 -1.05 9.29
N GLU A 242 14.04 -1.58 8.74
CA GLU A 242 15.39 -1.10 9.08
C GLU A 242 15.60 0.35 8.61
N PHE A 243 15.09 0.73 7.44
CA PHE A 243 15.10 2.11 6.97
C PHE A 243 14.30 3.02 7.92
N PHE A 244 13.08 2.66 8.32
CA PHE A 244 12.28 3.43 9.27
C PHE A 244 13.00 3.63 10.60
N ARG A 245 13.64 2.59 11.14
CA ARG A 245 14.44 2.68 12.37
C ARG A 245 15.57 3.69 12.22
N GLN A 246 16.32 3.67 11.12
CA GLN A 246 17.40 4.60 10.85
C GLN A 246 16.89 6.05 10.69
N GLN A 247 15.77 6.26 9.99
CA GLN A 247 15.15 7.58 9.86
C GLN A 247 14.64 8.10 11.21
N TRP A 248 14.14 7.22 12.07
CA TRP A 248 13.75 7.57 13.44
C TRP A 248 14.95 7.98 14.29
N GLU A 249 15.99 7.18 14.32
CA GLU A 249 17.21 7.44 15.12
C GLU A 249 17.92 8.73 14.69
N SER A 250 17.88 9.07 13.41
CA SER A 250 18.46 10.32 12.88
C SER A 250 17.58 11.56 13.13
N GLY A 251 16.32 11.40 13.50
CA GLY A 251 15.33 12.48 13.60
C GLY A 251 14.71 12.90 12.27
N ALA A 252 15.09 12.27 11.15
CA ALA A 252 14.58 12.64 9.82
C ALA A 252 13.09 12.32 9.65
N LEU A 253 12.63 11.20 10.23
CA LEU A 253 11.23 10.82 10.18
C LEU A 253 10.34 11.82 10.93
N GLN A 254 10.79 12.29 12.09
CA GLN A 254 10.10 13.30 12.89
C GLN A 254 10.04 14.66 12.17
N ALA A 255 11.17 15.08 11.59
CA ALA A 255 11.24 16.34 10.84
C ALA A 255 10.31 16.33 9.62
N LEU A 256 10.26 15.20 8.90
CA LEU A 256 9.35 15.04 7.78
C LEU A 256 7.87 15.03 8.22
N ALA A 257 7.55 14.37 9.35
CA ALA A 257 6.21 14.38 9.92
C ALA A 257 5.76 15.78 10.34
N GLU A 258 6.66 16.59 10.89
CA GLU A 258 6.40 18.00 11.21
C GLU A 258 6.14 18.83 9.95
N GLN A 259 6.90 18.59 8.87
CA GLN A 259 6.72 19.28 7.59
C GLN A 259 5.31 19.07 7.01
N TYR A 260 4.76 17.87 7.16
CA TYR A 260 3.43 17.51 6.63
C TYR A 260 2.31 17.53 7.67
N GLY A 261 2.62 17.95 8.91
CA GLY A 261 1.60 18.12 9.98
C GLY A 261 1.08 16.81 10.58
N VAL A 262 1.78 15.68 10.37
CA VAL A 262 1.37 14.35 10.85
C VAL A 262 2.12 13.86 12.09
N GLN A 263 2.95 14.72 12.69
CA GLN A 263 3.82 14.37 13.83
C GLN A 263 3.05 13.80 15.05
N ALA A 264 1.80 14.22 15.25
CA ALA A 264 0.96 13.72 16.36
C ALA A 264 0.51 12.27 16.17
N ALA A 265 0.48 11.80 14.94
CA ALA A 265 0.10 10.43 14.59
C ALA A 265 1.29 9.47 14.51
N LEU A 266 2.53 9.99 14.47
CA LEU A 266 3.74 9.21 14.24
C LEU A 266 3.96 8.16 15.33
N ILE A 267 4.39 6.97 14.94
CA ILE A 267 4.71 5.84 15.82
C ILE A 267 6.23 5.69 15.88
N GLU A 268 6.76 5.51 17.10
CA GLU A 268 8.18 5.23 17.32
C GLU A 268 8.62 3.96 16.58
N GLN A 269 9.75 4.04 15.87
CA GLN A 269 10.35 2.92 15.16
C GLN A 269 11.54 2.34 15.94
N LYS A 270 11.45 1.04 16.28
CA LYS A 270 12.44 0.32 17.13
C LYS A 270 13.21 -0.74 16.35
#